data_799bb937b660d6e9c805f88cbbb0aaf6
#
_entry.id   799bb937b660d6e9c805f88cbbb0aaf6
#
_cell.length_a   1.000
_cell.length_b   1.000
_cell.length_c   1.000
_cell.angle_alpha   90.00
_cell.angle_beta   90.00
_cell.angle_gamma   90.00
#
_symmetry.space_group_name_H-M   'P 1'
#
loop_
_entity.id
_entity.type
_entity.pdbx_description
1 polymer ?
#
loop_
_entity_poly.entity_id
_entity_poly.type
_entity_poly.pdbx_seq_one_letter_code
_entity_poly.pdbx_strand_id
1 'polypeptide(L)'
;MARISTYAADASVTGSEKLLSSDVGGGTVNISIDTVAEYYGNNNSVSVGGQANFRFTTSAVASMSSGYVGGGTGSGTNFSAVSSLVFSKNAINGDEVLAFLQKLVGLNVLISEVGDINNFGIYTLNSLTQDSTYTDFYTASLSLFSSKSN
;
A
#
# COMPACT_ATOMS: atom_id res chain seq x y z
N MET A 1 -39.93 21.53 -19.89
CA MET A 1 -38.65 21.34 -19.14
C MET A 1 -38.77 20.03 -18.37
N ALA A 2 -37.91 19.05 -18.66
CA ALA A 2 -37.83 17.83 -17.86
C ALA A 2 -37.26 18.17 -16.48
N ARG A 3 -37.91 17.68 -15.42
CA ARG A 3 -37.42 17.87 -14.05
C ARG A 3 -36.47 16.72 -13.70
N ILE A 4 -35.29 17.02 -13.15
CA ILE A 4 -34.32 16.02 -12.69
C ILE A 4 -34.96 14.99 -11.74
N SER A 5 -35.96 15.43 -10.95
CA SER A 5 -36.69 14.59 -10.00
C SER A 5 -37.56 13.49 -10.64
N THR A 6 -37.71 13.50 -11.99
CA THR A 6 -38.50 12.48 -12.71
C THR A 6 -37.67 11.29 -13.21
N TYR A 7 -36.33 11.34 -13.06
CA TYR A 7 -35.46 10.24 -13.43
C TYR A 7 -35.35 9.23 -12.28
N ALA A 8 -35.40 7.95 -12.61
CA ALA A 8 -35.14 6.90 -11.64
C ALA A 8 -33.67 7.00 -11.16
N ALA A 9 -33.46 6.78 -9.87
CA ALA A 9 -32.11 6.65 -9.35
C ALA A 9 -31.45 5.39 -9.93
N ASP A 10 -30.22 5.51 -10.43
CA ASP A 10 -29.43 4.35 -10.79
C ASP A 10 -28.99 3.63 -9.53
N ALA A 11 -29.34 2.35 -9.40
CA ALA A 11 -29.02 1.52 -8.24
C ALA A 11 -27.62 0.88 -8.34
N SER A 12 -26.94 1.01 -9.48
CA SER A 12 -25.66 0.32 -9.77
C SER A 12 -24.79 1.22 -10.62
N VAL A 13 -23.84 1.88 -9.98
CA VAL A 13 -22.84 2.71 -10.65
C VAL A 13 -21.65 1.82 -11.05
N THR A 14 -21.32 1.79 -12.36
CA THR A 14 -20.28 0.93 -12.94
C THR A 14 -18.99 1.69 -13.31
N GLY A 15 -18.97 3.02 -13.13
CA GLY A 15 -17.84 3.88 -13.51
C GLY A 15 -17.88 4.40 -14.95
N SER A 16 -18.62 3.73 -15.85
CA SER A 16 -18.78 4.17 -17.25
C SER A 16 -19.90 5.20 -17.45
N GLU A 17 -20.72 5.44 -16.45
CA GLU A 17 -21.75 6.47 -16.44
C GLU A 17 -21.12 7.85 -16.62
N LYS A 18 -21.88 8.74 -17.27
CA LYS A 18 -21.39 10.07 -17.61
C LYS A 18 -22.12 11.14 -16.83
N LEU A 19 -21.33 12.03 -16.24
CA LEU A 19 -21.80 13.26 -15.63
C LEU A 19 -21.75 14.38 -16.64
N LEU A 20 -22.81 15.20 -16.69
CA LEU A 20 -22.81 16.43 -17.46
C LEU A 20 -22.14 17.53 -16.65
N SER A 21 -21.11 18.15 -17.20
CA SER A 21 -20.34 19.20 -16.55
C SER A 21 -20.05 20.35 -17.51
N SER A 22 -19.50 21.45 -17.02
CA SER A 22 -18.95 22.54 -17.83
C SER A 22 -17.43 22.54 -17.71
N ASP A 23 -16.73 22.75 -18.82
CA ASP A 23 -15.30 23.01 -18.81
C ASP A 23 -14.99 24.47 -18.41
N VAL A 24 -13.71 24.77 -18.27
CA VAL A 24 -13.23 26.13 -17.91
C VAL A 24 -13.60 27.19 -18.98
N GLY A 25 -13.83 26.78 -20.23
CA GLY A 25 -14.28 27.62 -21.33
C GLY A 25 -15.80 27.81 -21.40
N GLY A 26 -16.56 27.21 -20.47
CA GLY A 26 -18.02 27.27 -20.43
C GLY A 26 -18.71 26.29 -21.38
N GLY A 27 -17.98 25.41 -22.06
CA GLY A 27 -18.52 24.34 -22.89
C GLY A 27 -19.15 23.23 -22.02
N THR A 28 -20.22 22.62 -22.51
CA THR A 28 -20.81 21.45 -21.87
C THR A 28 -20.02 20.20 -22.25
N VAL A 29 -19.57 19.45 -21.26
CA VAL A 29 -18.78 18.21 -21.42
C VAL A 29 -19.39 17.04 -20.66
N ASN A 30 -19.16 15.84 -21.17
CA ASN A 30 -19.47 14.61 -20.46
C ASN A 30 -18.19 14.08 -19.80
N ILE A 31 -18.23 13.86 -18.51
CA ILE A 31 -17.14 13.26 -17.72
C ILE A 31 -17.61 11.92 -17.19
N SER A 32 -16.83 10.85 -17.38
CA SER A 32 -17.16 9.56 -16.76
C SER A 32 -16.92 9.59 -15.25
N ILE A 33 -17.63 8.76 -14.53
CA ILE A 33 -17.40 8.58 -13.08
C ILE A 33 -15.98 8.06 -12.83
N ASP A 34 -15.46 7.18 -13.70
CA ASP A 34 -14.08 6.72 -13.63
C ASP A 34 -13.07 7.87 -13.73
N THR A 35 -13.28 8.82 -14.65
CA THR A 35 -12.41 10.00 -14.76
C THR A 35 -12.42 10.86 -13.50
N VAL A 36 -13.59 11.02 -12.88
CA VAL A 36 -13.73 11.75 -11.60
C VAL A 36 -13.01 11.00 -10.48
N ALA A 37 -13.19 9.68 -10.39
CA ALA A 37 -12.55 8.84 -9.38
C ALA A 37 -11.02 8.84 -9.54
N GLU A 38 -10.53 8.77 -10.77
CA GLU A 38 -9.09 8.85 -11.08
C GLU A 38 -8.51 10.23 -10.70
N TYR A 39 -9.21 11.32 -11.02
CA TYR A 39 -8.81 12.66 -10.58
C TYR A 39 -8.74 12.78 -9.06
N TYR A 40 -9.74 12.26 -8.35
CA TYR A 40 -9.75 12.24 -6.88
C TYR A 40 -8.64 11.36 -6.33
N GLY A 41 -8.42 10.19 -6.90
CA GLY A 41 -7.33 9.29 -6.50
C GLY A 41 -5.95 9.91 -6.68
N ASN A 42 -5.73 10.62 -7.79
CA ASN A 42 -4.44 11.23 -8.10
C ASN A 42 -4.17 12.55 -7.36
N ASN A 43 -5.22 13.33 -7.03
CA ASN A 43 -5.06 14.66 -6.43
C ASN A 43 -5.43 14.72 -4.95
N ASN A 44 -6.26 13.80 -4.46
CA ASN A 44 -6.64 13.70 -3.05
C ASN A 44 -6.26 12.34 -2.46
N SER A 45 -5.22 11.69 -2.98
CA SER A 45 -4.61 10.61 -2.23
C SER A 45 -4.17 11.21 -0.90
N VAL A 46 -5.02 11.06 0.11
CA VAL A 46 -4.58 11.14 1.48
C VAL A 46 -3.62 9.97 1.60
N SER A 47 -2.37 10.20 1.25
CA SER A 47 -1.31 9.42 1.77
C SER A 47 -1.46 9.55 3.28
N VAL A 48 -2.06 8.58 3.90
CA VAL A 48 -1.81 8.36 5.32
C VAL A 48 -0.32 8.11 5.35
N GLY A 49 0.43 9.17 5.64
CA GLY A 49 1.87 9.18 5.47
C GLY A 49 2.45 7.98 6.19
N GLY A 50 3.20 7.18 5.49
CA GLY A 50 3.89 6.08 6.08
C GLY A 50 3.33 4.68 5.80
N GLN A 51 2.54 4.45 4.78
CA GLN A 51 2.18 3.11 4.33
C GLN A 51 2.90 2.73 3.04
N ALA A 52 3.52 1.55 3.05
CA ALA A 52 4.01 0.90 1.85
C ALA A 52 3.43 -0.52 1.80
N ASN A 53 2.86 -0.89 0.67
CA ASN A 53 2.25 -2.20 0.46
C ASN A 53 3.22 -3.12 -0.27
N PHE A 54 3.33 -4.36 0.23
CA PHE A 54 4.18 -5.40 -0.33
C PHE A 54 3.39 -6.70 -0.46
N ARG A 55 3.83 -7.58 -1.36
CA ARG A 55 3.41 -8.98 -1.34
C ARG A 55 4.27 -9.75 -0.37
N PHE A 56 3.62 -10.54 0.49
CA PHE A 56 4.35 -11.42 1.40
C PHE A 56 4.84 -12.67 0.68
N THR A 57 6.06 -13.13 1.04
CA THR A 57 6.63 -14.39 0.60
C THR A 57 7.47 -15.02 1.69
N THR A 58 7.54 -16.34 1.72
CA THR A 58 8.48 -17.10 2.56
C THR A 58 9.77 -17.45 1.81
N SER A 59 9.90 -17.07 0.55
CA SER A 59 11.05 -17.37 -0.29
C SER A 59 12.30 -16.64 0.21
N ALA A 60 13.47 -17.25 0.01
CA ALA A 60 14.75 -16.59 0.22
C ALA A 60 14.93 -15.43 -0.78
N VAL A 61 15.77 -14.44 -0.43
CA VAL A 61 16.01 -13.23 -1.22
C VAL A 61 16.36 -13.53 -2.69
N ALA A 62 17.10 -14.60 -2.95
CA ALA A 62 17.46 -15.05 -4.30
C ALA A 62 16.27 -15.34 -5.23
N SER A 63 15.10 -15.61 -4.66
CA SER A 63 13.88 -15.94 -5.39
C SER A 63 12.77 -14.90 -5.18
N MET A 64 13.08 -13.77 -4.53
CA MET A 64 12.13 -12.69 -4.32
C MET A 64 12.04 -11.81 -5.57
N SER A 65 10.83 -11.34 -5.84
CA SER A 65 10.57 -10.34 -6.89
C SER A 65 10.45 -8.94 -6.30
N SER A 66 10.58 -7.92 -7.13
CA SER A 66 10.29 -6.53 -6.77
C SER A 66 8.87 -6.42 -6.20
N GLY A 67 8.68 -5.59 -5.16
CA GLY A 67 7.39 -5.42 -4.48
C GLY A 67 7.07 -6.49 -3.44
N TYR A 68 8.02 -7.35 -3.09
CA TYR A 68 7.83 -8.40 -2.08
C TYR A 68 8.49 -8.06 -0.74
N VAL A 69 7.96 -8.65 0.33
CA VAL A 69 8.52 -8.67 1.68
C VAL A 69 8.44 -10.10 2.24
N GLY A 70 9.41 -10.46 3.05
CA GLY A 70 9.43 -11.78 3.71
C GLY A 70 10.85 -12.35 3.81
N GLY A 71 10.98 -13.67 3.79
CA GLY A 71 12.28 -14.35 3.72
C GLY A 71 13.21 -14.15 4.93
N GLY A 72 12.79 -13.45 5.97
CA GLY A 72 13.58 -13.19 7.18
C GLY A 72 13.29 -14.20 8.29
N THR A 73 13.96 -14.05 9.42
CA THR A 73 13.78 -14.92 10.58
C THR A 73 12.39 -14.74 11.19
N GLY A 74 11.66 -15.84 11.33
CA GLY A 74 10.29 -15.86 11.83
C GLY A 74 9.24 -15.49 10.80
N SER A 75 9.61 -15.11 9.57
CA SER A 75 8.66 -14.91 8.49
C SER A 75 7.97 -16.23 8.12
N GLY A 76 6.66 -16.18 7.85
CA GLY A 76 5.86 -17.36 7.56
C GLY A 76 5.29 -18.06 8.80
N THR A 77 5.49 -17.50 9.98
CA THR A 77 4.84 -17.88 11.24
C THR A 77 3.85 -16.79 11.66
N ASN A 78 3.61 -16.64 12.93
CA ASN A 78 2.83 -15.53 13.46
C ASN A 78 3.69 -14.27 13.66
N PHE A 79 3.08 -13.10 13.77
CA PHE A 79 3.78 -11.83 13.95
C PHE A 79 4.66 -11.80 15.20
N SER A 80 4.32 -12.56 16.26
CA SER A 80 5.13 -12.59 17.50
C SER A 80 6.51 -13.21 17.32
N ALA A 81 6.73 -14.01 16.28
CA ALA A 81 7.99 -14.71 16.03
C ALA A 81 8.91 -13.97 15.04
N VAL A 82 8.42 -12.93 14.37
CA VAL A 82 9.19 -12.18 13.37
C VAL A 82 10.24 -11.33 14.06
N SER A 83 11.51 -11.54 13.71
CA SER A 83 12.65 -10.74 14.20
C SER A 83 13.44 -10.10 13.05
N SER A 84 13.23 -10.54 11.81
CA SER A 84 13.74 -9.85 10.62
C SER A 84 12.83 -10.09 9.42
N LEU A 85 12.85 -9.14 8.48
CA LEU A 85 12.18 -9.24 7.19
C LEU A 85 13.10 -8.68 6.11
N VAL A 86 13.05 -9.29 4.93
CA VAL A 86 13.68 -8.75 3.73
C VAL A 86 12.64 -7.96 2.95
N PHE A 87 12.94 -6.72 2.63
CA PHE A 87 12.08 -5.81 1.86
C PHE A 87 12.69 -5.54 0.49
N SER A 88 11.87 -5.57 -0.54
CA SER A 88 12.21 -4.92 -1.81
C SER A 88 12.32 -3.40 -1.60
N LYS A 89 13.23 -2.73 -2.30
CA LYS A 89 13.28 -1.25 -2.33
C LYS A 89 12.03 -0.62 -2.94
N ASN A 90 11.29 -1.39 -3.74
CA ASN A 90 10.05 -0.95 -4.37
C ASN A 90 8.84 -1.60 -3.68
N ALA A 91 7.76 -0.85 -3.53
CA ALA A 91 6.46 -1.34 -3.12
C ALA A 91 5.78 -2.14 -4.26
N ILE A 92 4.62 -2.75 -3.97
CA ILE A 92 3.89 -3.59 -4.95
C ILE A 92 3.45 -2.81 -6.20
N ASN A 93 3.20 -1.51 -6.07
CA ASN A 93 2.83 -0.61 -7.18
C ASN A 93 4.03 -0.16 -8.03
N GLY A 94 5.25 -0.57 -7.68
CA GLY A 94 6.48 -0.22 -8.36
C GLY A 94 7.19 1.04 -7.82
N ASP A 95 6.58 1.78 -6.91
CA ASP A 95 7.19 2.99 -6.34
C ASP A 95 8.40 2.64 -5.47
N GLU A 96 9.48 3.39 -5.60
CA GLU A 96 10.63 3.27 -4.72
C GLU A 96 10.32 3.86 -3.35
N VAL A 97 10.40 3.02 -2.32
CA VAL A 97 10.09 3.38 -0.93
C VAL A 97 11.29 3.33 0.00
N LEU A 98 12.51 3.12 -0.55
CA LEU A 98 13.72 2.95 0.25
C LEU A 98 14.00 4.15 1.15
N ALA A 99 13.92 5.37 0.62
CA ALA A 99 14.17 6.58 1.39
C ALA A 99 13.18 6.73 2.57
N PHE A 100 11.94 6.31 2.38
CA PHE A 100 10.93 6.24 3.43
C PHE A 100 11.29 5.18 4.48
N LEU A 101 11.61 3.94 4.09
CA LEU A 101 11.99 2.88 5.01
C LEU A 101 13.23 3.25 5.83
N GLN A 102 14.21 3.93 5.24
CA GLN A 102 15.41 4.41 5.94
C GLN A 102 15.08 5.43 7.03
N LYS A 103 14.05 6.26 6.85
CA LYS A 103 13.59 7.23 7.87
C LYS A 103 12.86 6.58 9.04
N LEU A 104 12.40 5.35 8.87
CA LEU A 104 11.75 4.59 9.94
C LEU A 104 12.74 3.88 10.87
N VAL A 105 14.03 3.84 10.54
CA VAL A 105 15.05 3.22 11.42
C VAL A 105 15.07 3.93 12.76
N GLY A 106 14.97 3.15 13.83
CA GLY A 106 14.85 3.62 15.21
C GLY A 106 13.40 3.94 15.65
N LEU A 107 12.42 3.84 14.77
CA LEU A 107 11.02 4.12 15.05
C LEU A 107 10.19 2.83 15.15
N ASN A 108 9.01 2.95 15.75
CA ASN A 108 8.03 1.87 15.75
C ASN A 108 7.28 1.84 14.40
N VAL A 109 7.18 0.64 13.84
CA VAL A 109 6.47 0.36 12.59
C VAL A 109 5.36 -0.65 12.85
N LEU A 110 4.21 -0.44 12.24
CA LEU A 110 3.11 -1.39 12.20
C LEU A 110 3.23 -2.22 10.92
N ILE A 111 3.28 -3.53 11.07
CA ILE A 111 3.21 -4.49 9.97
C ILE A 111 1.94 -5.31 10.16
N SER A 112 1.05 -5.27 9.17
CA SER A 112 -0.23 -5.96 9.24
C SER A 112 -0.57 -6.65 7.93
N GLU A 113 -1.41 -7.65 8.01
CA GLU A 113 -2.04 -8.22 6.84
C GLU A 113 -3.07 -7.25 6.26
N VAL A 114 -3.04 -7.06 4.93
CA VAL A 114 -4.02 -6.22 4.26
C VAL A 114 -5.39 -6.90 4.31
N GLY A 115 -6.38 -6.20 4.85
CA GLY A 115 -7.75 -6.71 5.00
C GLY A 115 -8.04 -7.39 6.33
N ASP A 116 -7.04 -7.65 7.17
CA ASP A 116 -7.25 -8.16 8.54
C ASP A 116 -6.51 -7.30 9.57
N ILE A 117 -7.21 -6.33 10.13
CA ILE A 117 -6.69 -5.42 11.16
C ILE A 117 -6.36 -6.14 12.49
N ASN A 118 -6.85 -7.37 12.68
CA ASN A 118 -6.57 -8.15 13.88
C ASN A 118 -5.32 -9.03 13.75
N ASN A 119 -4.68 -9.02 12.57
CA ASN A 119 -3.47 -9.78 12.30
C ASN A 119 -2.32 -8.81 12.03
N PHE A 120 -1.55 -8.48 13.07
CA PHE A 120 -0.51 -7.45 13.01
C PHE A 120 0.62 -7.65 14.03
N GLY A 121 1.75 -6.99 13.76
CA GLY A 121 2.83 -6.77 14.72
C GLY A 121 3.29 -5.31 14.71
N ILE A 122 3.58 -4.79 15.89
CA ILE A 122 4.25 -3.50 16.08
C ILE A 122 5.69 -3.81 16.49
N TYR A 123 6.64 -3.27 15.76
CA TYR A 123 8.07 -3.52 15.98
C TYR A 123 8.84 -2.22 16.00
N THR A 124 9.95 -2.21 16.73
CA THR A 124 10.99 -1.21 16.49
C THR A 124 11.84 -1.68 15.31
N LEU A 125 11.99 -0.85 14.29
CA LEU A 125 12.88 -1.08 13.16
C LEU A 125 14.31 -0.70 13.59
N ASN A 126 15.13 -1.69 13.95
CA ASN A 126 16.47 -1.42 14.53
C ASN A 126 17.49 -1.03 13.45
N SER A 127 17.44 -1.69 12.29
CA SER A 127 18.36 -1.43 11.19
C SER A 127 17.76 -1.86 9.84
N LEU A 128 18.30 -1.31 8.77
CA LEU A 128 18.00 -1.68 7.39
C LEU A 128 19.32 -1.86 6.66
N THR A 129 19.65 -3.08 6.26
CA THR A 129 20.93 -3.43 5.65
C THR A 129 20.71 -3.95 4.24
N GLN A 130 21.38 -3.35 3.26
CA GLN A 130 21.33 -3.80 1.87
C GLN A 130 21.93 -5.19 1.72
N ASP A 131 21.28 -6.04 0.92
CA ASP A 131 21.86 -7.32 0.53
C ASP A 131 23.04 -7.10 -0.41
N SER A 132 24.16 -7.82 -0.20
CA SER A 132 25.38 -7.63 -0.95
C SER A 132 25.31 -8.16 -2.39
N THR A 133 24.42 -9.11 -2.65
CA THR A 133 24.26 -9.77 -3.96
C THR A 133 23.01 -9.23 -4.67
N TYR A 134 21.92 -9.06 -3.93
CA TYR A 134 20.63 -8.62 -4.44
C TYR A 134 20.36 -7.19 -3.99
N THR A 135 21.03 -6.22 -4.60
CA THR A 135 21.10 -4.82 -4.17
C THR A 135 19.75 -4.07 -4.13
N ASP A 136 18.69 -4.66 -4.70
CA ASP A 136 17.33 -4.14 -4.64
C ASP A 136 16.57 -4.57 -3.39
N PHE A 137 17.22 -5.36 -2.52
CA PHE A 137 16.63 -5.90 -1.29
C PHE A 137 17.38 -5.47 -0.04
N TYR A 138 16.64 -5.31 1.04
CA TYR A 138 17.15 -4.82 2.31
C TYR A 138 16.61 -5.67 3.45
N THR A 139 17.50 -6.15 4.31
CA THR A 139 17.12 -6.86 5.54
C THR A 139 16.87 -5.85 6.65
N ALA A 140 15.65 -5.84 7.15
CA ALA A 140 15.24 -5.12 8.34
C ALA A 140 15.42 -6.01 9.57
N SER A 141 16.12 -5.52 10.59
CA SER A 141 16.14 -6.12 11.93
C SER A 141 15.02 -5.51 12.76
N LEU A 142 14.22 -6.35 13.40
CA LEU A 142 12.99 -5.97 14.09
C LEU A 142 13.01 -6.44 15.54
N SER A 143 12.60 -5.57 16.46
CA SER A 143 12.30 -5.93 17.84
C SER A 143 10.81 -5.81 18.11
N LEU A 144 10.18 -6.91 18.51
CA LEU A 144 8.75 -6.92 18.79
C LEU A 144 8.41 -6.01 19.96
N PHE A 145 7.45 -5.11 19.75
CA PHE A 145 6.82 -4.32 20.79
C PHE A 145 5.48 -4.92 21.22
N SER A 146 4.62 -5.28 20.26
CA SER A 146 3.33 -5.93 20.50
C SER A 146 2.85 -6.63 19.24
N SER A 147 2.05 -7.68 19.38
CA SER A 147 1.43 -8.34 18.25
C SER A 147 0.07 -8.92 18.60
N LYS A 148 -0.77 -9.11 17.57
CA LYS A 148 -1.97 -9.91 17.60
C LYS A 148 -1.99 -10.77 16.35
N SER A 149 -2.27 -12.06 16.51
CA SER A 149 -2.50 -13.02 15.44
C SER A 149 -3.80 -13.77 15.71
N ASN A 150 -4.56 -14.01 14.67
CA ASN A 150 -5.76 -14.85 14.74
C ASN A 150 -5.38 -16.32 14.64
#